data_78c097dd04c35733a65c3cc860b9f818
#
_entry.id   78c097dd04c35733a65c3cc860b9f818
#
_cell.length_a   1.000
_cell.length_b   1.000
_cell.length_c   1.000
_cell.angle_alpha   90.00
_cell.angle_beta   90.00
_cell.angle_gamma   90.00
#
_symmetry.space_group_name_H-M   'P 1'
#
loop_
_entity.id
_entity.type
_entity.pdbx_description
1 polymer ?
#
loop_
_entity_poly.entity_id
_entity_poly.type
_entity_poly.pdbx_seq_one_letter_code
_entity_poly.pdbx_strand_id
1 'polypeptide(L)'
;EMIKLTEKNKQILERFLRIAEERYQVGQGSQADVLKAQTQVSRMLDRLLVLTREQPVLEAELIRILGRHMKGEILVPVPLQIQEVPLNLEALQQEALTQRPQLLALQSLIARNEKSVDLARRAYYPDFDVRLSYGQRDNMMDGTRRDDMVSMTVAVNLPVWRGNKIEPRIMESQAMRDQTVSLYQAQSNEVTARLRQQIATAEQSLKSVKLYQTAILPQAKLTVESALAAYQVNRVDFLTLLDNQMTVFDFETSLITAMANYNKAVAEIDLLAGKKQH
;
A
#
# COMPACT_ATOMS: atom_id res chain seq x y z
N GLU A 1 -5.71 -6.24 18.32
CA GLU A 1 -6.81 -5.47 18.93
C GLU A 1 -8.15 -6.19 18.76
N MET A 2 -8.56 -6.63 17.55
CA MET A 2 -9.85 -7.30 17.30
C MET A 2 -10.05 -8.57 18.14
N ILE A 3 -9.03 -9.41 18.30
CA ILE A 3 -9.07 -10.61 19.17
C ILE A 3 -9.35 -10.19 20.61
N LYS A 4 -8.61 -9.21 21.14
CA LYS A 4 -8.81 -8.70 22.51
C LYS A 4 -10.24 -8.14 22.73
N LEU A 5 -10.73 -7.38 21.75
CA LEU A 5 -12.09 -6.84 21.81
C LEU A 5 -13.15 -7.96 21.80
N THR A 6 -13.00 -8.94 20.93
CA THR A 6 -13.94 -10.06 20.81
C THR A 6 -13.93 -10.93 22.08
N GLU A 7 -12.76 -11.17 22.66
CA GLU A 7 -12.64 -11.91 23.93
C GLU A 7 -13.31 -11.15 25.10
N LYS A 8 -13.08 -9.82 25.19
CA LYS A 8 -13.75 -8.96 26.18
C LYS A 8 -15.27 -9.02 26.02
N ASN A 9 -15.77 -8.93 24.78
CA ASN A 9 -17.23 -8.98 24.54
C ASN A 9 -17.81 -10.37 24.86
N LYS A 10 -17.08 -11.46 24.53
CA LYS A 10 -17.47 -12.81 24.95
C LYS A 10 -17.64 -12.91 26.48
N GLN A 11 -16.68 -12.37 27.24
CA GLN A 11 -16.78 -12.37 28.73
C GLN A 11 -17.99 -11.59 29.24
N ILE A 12 -18.34 -10.48 28.57
CA ILE A 12 -19.57 -9.71 28.95
C ILE A 12 -20.82 -10.55 28.66
N LEU A 13 -20.88 -11.21 27.49
CA LEU A 13 -22.02 -12.07 27.14
C LEU A 13 -22.12 -13.31 28.02
N GLU A 14 -21.02 -13.88 28.49
CA GLU A 14 -21.00 -14.96 29.49
C GLU A 14 -21.59 -14.49 30.86
N ARG A 15 -21.37 -13.23 31.24
CA ARG A 15 -22.02 -12.64 32.43
C ARG A 15 -23.52 -12.50 32.20
N PHE A 16 -23.94 -12.03 31.04
CA PHE A 16 -25.37 -11.91 30.71
C PHE A 16 -26.04 -13.28 30.67
N LEU A 17 -25.35 -14.30 30.17
CA LEU A 17 -25.83 -15.68 30.22
C LEU A 17 -26.07 -16.14 31.66
N ARG A 18 -25.11 -15.93 32.56
CA ARG A 18 -25.29 -16.29 33.99
C ARG A 18 -26.47 -15.57 34.61
N ILE A 19 -26.66 -14.28 34.37
CA ILE A 19 -27.80 -13.50 34.87
C ILE A 19 -29.11 -14.08 34.33
N ALA A 20 -29.18 -14.46 33.05
CA ALA A 20 -30.37 -15.07 32.45
C ALA A 20 -30.68 -16.45 33.05
N GLU A 21 -29.65 -17.28 33.30
CA GLU A 21 -29.77 -18.58 33.95
C GLU A 21 -30.29 -18.46 35.39
N GLU A 22 -29.71 -17.57 36.21
CA GLU A 22 -30.16 -17.30 37.60
C GLU A 22 -31.62 -16.86 37.64
N ARG A 23 -32.03 -15.97 36.75
CA ARG A 23 -33.42 -15.51 36.64
C ARG A 23 -34.37 -16.60 36.19
N TYR A 24 -33.98 -17.44 35.26
CA TYR A 24 -34.74 -18.59 34.81
C TYR A 24 -34.98 -19.58 35.96
N GLN A 25 -33.93 -19.87 36.75
CA GLN A 25 -34.02 -20.76 37.91
C GLN A 25 -35.02 -20.31 38.98
N VAL A 26 -35.15 -18.99 39.17
CA VAL A 26 -36.12 -18.41 40.15
C VAL A 26 -37.48 -18.07 39.52
N GLY A 27 -37.71 -18.49 38.25
CA GLY A 27 -38.98 -18.25 37.56
C GLY A 27 -39.22 -16.82 37.10
N GLN A 28 -38.18 -15.96 37.10
CA GLN A 28 -38.25 -14.55 36.68
C GLN A 28 -37.70 -14.30 35.28
N GLY A 29 -37.23 -15.31 34.58
CA GLY A 29 -36.71 -15.26 33.23
C GLY A 29 -37.27 -16.36 32.34
N SER A 30 -37.07 -16.26 31.03
CA SER A 30 -37.49 -17.25 30.07
C SER A 30 -36.31 -18.16 29.64
N GLN A 31 -36.60 -19.43 29.32
CA GLN A 31 -35.63 -20.32 28.70
C GLN A 31 -35.09 -19.76 27.36
N ALA A 32 -35.94 -19.00 26.64
CA ALA A 32 -35.53 -18.35 25.39
C ALA A 32 -34.40 -17.33 25.59
N ASP A 33 -34.34 -16.63 26.70
CA ASP A 33 -33.32 -15.66 27.04
C ASP A 33 -31.98 -16.36 27.26
N VAL A 34 -31.98 -17.49 27.98
CA VAL A 34 -30.79 -18.34 28.17
C VAL A 34 -30.25 -18.84 26.83
N LEU A 35 -31.10 -19.40 25.96
CA LEU A 35 -30.72 -19.93 24.65
C LEU A 35 -30.20 -18.83 23.73
N LYS A 36 -30.77 -17.63 23.76
CA LYS A 36 -30.29 -16.47 23.02
C LYS A 36 -28.89 -16.06 23.49
N ALA A 37 -28.66 -15.96 24.81
CA ALA A 37 -27.35 -15.66 25.36
C ALA A 37 -26.30 -16.68 24.95
N GLN A 38 -26.60 -17.99 25.07
CA GLN A 38 -25.72 -19.08 24.62
C GLN A 38 -25.38 -18.97 23.14
N THR A 39 -26.34 -18.64 22.28
CA THR A 39 -26.15 -18.44 20.86
C THR A 39 -25.18 -17.29 20.60
N GLN A 40 -25.27 -16.17 21.32
CA GLN A 40 -24.36 -15.05 21.14
C GLN A 40 -22.93 -15.35 21.63
N VAL A 41 -22.78 -16.08 22.74
CA VAL A 41 -21.47 -16.57 23.19
C VAL A 41 -20.84 -17.48 22.13
N SER A 42 -21.62 -18.40 21.55
CA SER A 42 -21.15 -19.29 20.47
C SER A 42 -20.74 -18.51 19.23
N ARG A 43 -21.44 -17.44 18.86
CA ARG A 43 -21.03 -16.53 17.75
C ARG A 43 -19.70 -15.83 18.04
N MET A 44 -19.45 -15.42 19.28
CA MET A 44 -18.17 -14.81 19.64
C MET A 44 -17.02 -15.84 19.59
N LEU A 45 -17.28 -17.08 19.99
CA LEU A 45 -16.30 -18.16 19.85
C LEU A 45 -15.97 -18.44 18.39
N ASP A 46 -16.95 -18.54 17.52
CA ASP A 46 -16.73 -18.70 16.07
C ASP A 46 -15.90 -17.56 15.50
N ARG A 47 -16.25 -16.31 15.86
CA ARG A 47 -15.47 -15.13 15.43
C ARG A 47 -14.03 -15.16 15.94
N LEU A 48 -13.79 -15.62 17.17
CA LEU A 48 -12.45 -15.81 17.71
C LEU A 48 -11.65 -16.86 16.93
N LEU A 49 -12.27 -17.98 16.54
CA LEU A 49 -11.62 -19.00 15.73
C LEU A 49 -11.16 -18.43 14.38
N VAL A 50 -12.01 -17.65 13.72
CA VAL A 50 -11.66 -16.98 12.45
C VAL A 50 -10.48 -16.01 12.65
N LEU A 51 -10.55 -15.12 13.64
CA LEU A 51 -9.50 -14.13 13.89
C LEU A 51 -8.17 -14.78 14.31
N THR A 52 -8.23 -15.84 15.12
CA THR A 52 -7.02 -16.59 15.53
C THR A 52 -6.36 -17.30 14.36
N ARG A 53 -7.15 -17.79 13.38
CA ARG A 53 -6.61 -18.36 12.14
C ARG A 53 -5.98 -17.30 11.24
N GLU A 54 -6.56 -16.09 11.17
CA GLU A 54 -6.04 -15.00 10.33
C GLU A 54 -4.69 -14.47 10.82
N GLN A 55 -4.46 -14.49 12.11
CA GLN A 55 -3.23 -13.97 12.70
C GLN A 55 -1.95 -14.59 12.09
N PRO A 56 -1.72 -15.93 12.11
CA PRO A 56 -0.51 -16.52 11.54
C PRO A 56 -0.40 -16.33 10.02
N VAL A 57 -1.51 -16.17 9.31
CA VAL A 57 -1.51 -15.86 7.87
C VAL A 57 -0.93 -14.47 7.64
N LEU A 58 -1.37 -13.46 8.40
CA LEU A 58 -0.87 -12.09 8.31
C LEU A 58 0.59 -11.99 8.79
N GLU A 59 0.97 -12.76 9.81
CA GLU A 59 2.35 -12.86 10.29
C GLU A 59 3.27 -13.45 9.22
N ALA A 60 2.86 -14.53 8.56
CA ALA A 60 3.61 -15.14 7.46
C ALA A 60 3.78 -14.18 6.28
N GLU A 61 2.74 -13.42 5.94
CA GLU A 61 2.81 -12.41 4.88
C GLU A 61 3.76 -11.27 5.26
N LEU A 62 3.73 -10.80 6.50
CA LEU A 62 4.66 -9.78 7.00
C LEU A 62 6.12 -10.28 6.94
N ILE A 63 6.39 -11.51 7.39
CA ILE A 63 7.71 -12.15 7.31
C ILE A 63 8.19 -12.23 5.87
N ARG A 64 7.31 -12.62 4.95
CA ARG A 64 7.59 -12.67 3.50
C ARG A 64 8.01 -11.30 2.97
N ILE A 65 7.27 -10.24 3.30
CA ILE A 65 7.56 -8.88 2.85
C ILE A 65 8.88 -8.37 3.43
N LEU A 66 9.17 -8.68 4.69
CA LEU A 66 10.41 -8.30 5.37
C LEU A 66 11.64 -9.09 4.90
N GLY A 67 11.47 -10.14 4.11
CA GLY A 67 12.57 -11.01 3.66
C GLY A 67 13.28 -11.75 4.81
N ARG A 68 12.62 -11.94 5.95
CA ARG A 68 13.18 -12.61 7.12
C ARG A 68 12.93 -14.11 7.06
N HIS A 69 13.84 -14.92 7.63
CA HIS A 69 13.58 -16.34 7.82
C HIS A 69 12.61 -16.56 9.00
N MET A 70 11.71 -17.55 8.87
CA MET A 70 10.64 -17.88 9.84
C MET A 70 11.10 -18.23 11.27
N LYS A 71 12.38 -18.19 11.60
CA LYS A 71 12.95 -18.50 12.93
C LYS A 71 13.17 -17.29 13.84
N GLY A 72 12.68 -16.11 13.47
CA GLY A 72 12.83 -14.90 14.31
C GLY A 72 11.61 -14.68 15.21
N GLU A 73 11.81 -14.02 16.35
CA GLU A 73 10.74 -13.51 17.19
C GLU A 73 9.81 -12.62 16.35
N ILE A 74 8.52 -12.93 16.40
CA ILE A 74 7.50 -12.08 15.79
C ILE A 74 7.45 -10.79 16.58
N LEU A 75 7.74 -9.68 15.91
CA LEU A 75 7.59 -8.35 16.51
C LEU A 75 6.15 -8.20 16.99
N VAL A 76 5.96 -8.09 18.30
CA VAL A 76 4.65 -7.80 18.87
C VAL A 76 4.20 -6.43 18.34
N PRO A 77 3.09 -6.37 17.63
CA PRO A 77 2.63 -5.09 17.07
C PRO A 77 2.39 -4.08 18.19
N VAL A 78 2.89 -2.87 17.99
CA VAL A 78 2.58 -1.75 18.89
C VAL A 78 1.07 -1.48 18.84
N PRO A 79 0.42 -1.15 19.98
CA PRO A 79 -0.99 -0.77 19.97
C PRO A 79 -1.29 0.31 18.94
N LEU A 80 -2.45 0.18 18.28
CA LEU A 80 -2.88 1.13 17.26
C LEU A 80 -3.07 2.52 17.89
N GLN A 81 -2.24 3.48 17.50
CA GLN A 81 -2.33 4.86 17.95
C GLN A 81 -2.60 5.77 16.75
N ILE A 82 -3.37 6.83 16.99
CA ILE A 82 -3.59 7.89 16.01
C ILE A 82 -2.58 9.00 16.27
N GLN A 83 -1.71 9.22 15.30
CA GLN A 83 -0.87 10.41 15.24
C GLN A 83 -1.41 11.32 14.15
N GLU A 84 -2.00 12.46 14.54
CA GLU A 84 -2.50 13.42 13.57
C GLU A 84 -1.34 14.06 12.83
N VAL A 85 -1.36 13.98 11.49
CA VAL A 85 -0.35 14.57 10.61
C VAL A 85 -1.00 15.64 9.74
N PRO A 86 -0.28 16.73 9.41
CA PRO A 86 -0.79 17.74 8.50
C PRO A 86 -0.87 17.15 7.08
N LEU A 87 -2.07 17.18 6.49
CA LEU A 87 -2.34 16.64 5.16
C LEU A 87 -2.57 17.79 4.18
N ASN A 88 -1.47 18.45 3.75
CA ASN A 88 -1.53 19.49 2.74
C ASN A 88 -1.28 18.89 1.35
N LEU A 89 -2.30 18.91 0.48
CA LEU A 89 -2.24 18.31 -0.84
C LEU A 89 -1.14 18.91 -1.71
N GLU A 90 -1.00 20.24 -1.72
CA GLU A 90 -0.04 20.95 -2.56
C GLU A 90 1.40 20.60 -2.17
N ALA A 91 1.68 20.58 -0.86
CA ALA A 91 3.00 20.22 -0.34
C ALA A 91 3.34 18.76 -0.67
N LEU A 92 2.40 17.83 -0.43
CA LEU A 92 2.58 16.40 -0.72
C LEU A 92 2.74 16.12 -2.22
N GLN A 93 2.02 16.85 -3.08
CA GLN A 93 2.17 16.77 -4.51
C GLN A 93 3.56 17.23 -4.96
N GLN A 94 4.06 18.34 -4.41
CA GLN A 94 5.40 18.83 -4.72
C GLN A 94 6.49 17.87 -4.25
N GLU A 95 6.34 17.30 -3.06
CA GLU A 95 7.24 16.23 -2.57
C GLU A 95 7.24 15.03 -3.53
N ALA A 96 6.07 14.56 -3.95
CA ALA A 96 5.95 13.44 -4.87
C ALA A 96 6.66 13.70 -6.21
N LEU A 97 6.51 14.89 -6.80
CA LEU A 97 7.13 15.26 -8.07
C LEU A 97 8.66 15.28 -7.98
N THR A 98 9.21 15.61 -6.79
CA THR A 98 10.65 15.78 -6.59
C THR A 98 11.36 14.57 -5.98
N GLN A 99 10.63 13.71 -5.24
CA GLN A 99 11.25 12.64 -4.46
C GLN A 99 10.82 11.24 -4.88
N ARG A 100 9.67 11.10 -5.58
CA ARG A 100 9.15 9.80 -5.94
C ARG A 100 10.02 9.09 -6.99
N PRO A 101 10.63 7.90 -6.67
CA PRO A 101 11.59 7.25 -7.54
C PRO A 101 11.03 6.91 -8.93
N GLN A 102 9.73 6.54 -9.02
CA GLN A 102 9.08 6.21 -10.28
C GLN A 102 8.99 7.43 -11.22
N LEU A 103 8.70 8.62 -10.69
CA LEU A 103 8.65 9.85 -11.49
C LEU A 103 10.06 10.29 -11.90
N LEU A 104 11.04 10.18 -11.00
CA LEU A 104 12.45 10.46 -11.31
C LEU A 104 13.00 9.51 -12.39
N ALA A 105 12.61 8.24 -12.35
CA ALA A 105 12.97 7.27 -13.38
C ALA A 105 12.40 7.67 -14.76
N LEU A 106 11.13 8.11 -14.81
CA LEU A 106 10.53 8.59 -16.06
C LEU A 106 11.17 9.89 -16.56
N GLN A 107 11.56 10.81 -15.68
CA GLN A 107 12.33 12.01 -16.08
C GLN A 107 13.68 11.64 -16.69
N SER A 108 14.40 10.69 -16.08
CA SER A 108 15.65 10.18 -16.61
C SER A 108 15.46 9.49 -17.97
N LEU A 109 14.33 8.79 -18.15
CA LEU A 109 13.97 8.15 -19.41
C LEU A 109 13.64 9.18 -20.51
N ILE A 110 12.97 10.29 -20.16
CA ILE A 110 12.73 11.41 -21.07
C ILE A 110 14.08 11.99 -21.53
N ALA A 111 14.97 12.31 -20.58
CA ALA A 111 16.31 12.83 -20.91
C ALA A 111 17.12 11.88 -21.81
N ARG A 112 17.04 10.56 -21.55
CA ARG A 112 17.64 9.55 -22.43
C ARG A 112 17.06 9.59 -23.84
N ASN A 113 15.74 9.66 -23.97
CA ASN A 113 15.07 9.66 -25.27
C ASN A 113 15.32 10.97 -26.03
N GLU A 114 15.50 12.12 -25.35
CA GLU A 114 15.96 13.36 -25.96
C GLU A 114 17.36 13.19 -26.58
N LYS A 115 18.28 12.55 -25.85
CA LYS A 115 19.61 12.22 -26.39
C LYS A 115 19.54 11.23 -27.54
N SER A 116 18.55 10.32 -27.55
CA SER A 116 18.33 9.42 -28.70
C SER A 116 17.86 10.18 -29.94
N VAL A 117 17.02 11.21 -29.78
CA VAL A 117 16.66 12.11 -30.91
C VAL A 117 17.86 12.86 -31.41
N ASP A 118 18.73 13.40 -30.52
CA ASP A 118 19.93 14.09 -30.89
C ASP A 118 20.89 13.15 -31.65
N LEU A 119 21.02 11.91 -31.20
CA LEU A 119 21.83 10.89 -31.85
C LEU A 119 21.27 10.53 -33.24
N ALA A 120 19.95 10.38 -33.37
CA ALA A 120 19.33 10.11 -34.68
C ALA A 120 19.55 11.27 -35.67
N ARG A 121 19.54 12.53 -35.21
CA ARG A 121 19.86 13.71 -36.01
C ARG A 121 21.31 13.74 -36.46
N ARG A 122 22.24 13.21 -35.63
CA ARG A 122 23.66 13.15 -36.03
C ARG A 122 23.91 12.23 -37.23
N ALA A 123 23.00 11.30 -37.55
CA ALA A 123 23.07 10.48 -38.74
C ALA A 123 23.00 11.29 -40.07
N TYR A 124 22.70 12.59 -40.03
CA TYR A 124 22.83 13.49 -41.16
C TYR A 124 24.28 13.85 -41.50
N TYR A 125 25.20 13.69 -40.54
CA TYR A 125 26.62 13.97 -40.73
C TYR A 125 27.35 12.70 -41.14
N PRO A 126 28.44 12.81 -41.96
CA PRO A 126 29.24 11.67 -42.32
C PRO A 126 30.04 11.14 -41.11
N ASP A 127 30.18 9.83 -41.04
CA ASP A 127 31.09 9.18 -40.11
C ASP A 127 32.44 8.95 -40.76
N PHE A 128 33.53 9.11 -40.00
CA PHE A 128 34.90 8.91 -40.41
C PHE A 128 35.49 7.73 -39.65
N ASP A 129 35.99 6.75 -40.37
CA ASP A 129 36.64 5.57 -39.82
C ASP A 129 38.14 5.61 -40.22
N VAL A 130 39.01 5.74 -39.23
CA VAL A 130 40.45 5.77 -39.43
C VAL A 130 41.07 4.51 -38.87
N ARG A 131 41.65 3.69 -39.71
CA ARG A 131 42.29 2.43 -39.34
C ARG A 131 43.76 2.46 -39.68
N LEU A 132 44.59 2.24 -38.67
CA LEU A 132 46.05 2.02 -38.84
C LEU A 132 46.30 0.55 -38.54
N SER A 133 46.97 -0.14 -39.47
CA SER A 133 47.38 -1.53 -39.28
C SER A 133 48.84 -1.72 -39.61
N TYR A 134 49.52 -2.49 -38.78
CA TYR A 134 50.87 -2.95 -38.96
C TYR A 134 50.84 -4.48 -39.11
N GLY A 135 51.39 -4.96 -40.21
CA GLY A 135 51.49 -6.40 -40.49
C GLY A 135 52.95 -6.83 -40.53
N GLN A 136 53.38 -7.55 -39.51
CA GLN A 136 54.68 -8.23 -39.54
C GLN A 136 54.60 -9.42 -40.47
N ARG A 137 55.60 -9.58 -41.35
CA ARG A 137 55.63 -10.67 -42.34
C ARG A 137 56.87 -11.55 -42.11
N ASP A 138 56.62 -12.83 -41.92
CA ASP A 138 57.70 -13.82 -41.86
C ASP A 138 58.35 -14.01 -43.22
N ASN A 139 59.65 -14.44 -43.25
CA ASN A 139 60.38 -14.76 -44.48
C ASN A 139 59.65 -15.90 -45.24
N MET A 140 59.79 -15.90 -46.56
CA MET A 140 59.27 -16.99 -47.37
C MET A 140 60.04 -18.30 -47.10
N MET A 141 59.47 -19.45 -47.46
CA MET A 141 60.10 -20.77 -47.31
C MET A 141 61.42 -20.90 -48.15
N ASP A 142 61.58 -20.09 -49.13
CA ASP A 142 62.81 -19.98 -49.94
C ASP A 142 63.91 -19.06 -49.37
N GLY A 143 63.69 -18.50 -48.16
CA GLY A 143 64.58 -17.59 -47.45
C GLY A 143 64.50 -16.12 -47.92
N THR A 144 63.60 -15.78 -48.82
CA THR A 144 63.40 -14.40 -49.25
C THR A 144 62.79 -13.55 -48.13
N ARG A 145 63.45 -12.43 -47.77
CA ARG A 145 63.00 -11.51 -46.76
C ARG A 145 61.77 -10.74 -47.24
N ARG A 146 60.73 -10.69 -46.41
CA ARG A 146 59.55 -9.85 -46.67
C ARG A 146 59.55 -8.65 -45.72
N ASP A 147 59.38 -7.46 -46.32
CA ASP A 147 59.28 -6.24 -45.55
C ASP A 147 57.91 -6.18 -44.85
N ASP A 148 57.86 -5.67 -43.57
CA ASP A 148 56.63 -5.42 -42.81
C ASP A 148 55.77 -4.38 -43.53
N MET A 149 54.48 -4.49 -43.37
CA MET A 149 53.52 -3.61 -44.02
C MET A 149 52.84 -2.71 -43.06
N VAL A 150 52.86 -1.40 -43.27
CA VAL A 150 52.08 -0.42 -42.56
C VAL A 150 50.99 0.08 -43.52
N SER A 151 49.77 0.04 -43.13
CA SER A 151 48.68 0.61 -43.93
C SER A 151 47.79 1.51 -43.06
N MET A 152 47.43 2.66 -43.65
CA MET A 152 46.46 3.59 -43.08
C MET A 152 45.27 3.68 -44.03
N THR A 153 44.07 3.42 -43.50
CA THR A 153 42.82 3.51 -44.26
C THR A 153 41.93 4.56 -43.65
N VAL A 154 41.41 5.46 -44.44
CA VAL A 154 40.38 6.43 -44.05
C VAL A 154 39.14 6.12 -44.88
N ALA A 155 38.06 5.72 -44.20
CA ALA A 155 36.76 5.50 -44.82
C ALA A 155 35.78 6.60 -44.36
N VAL A 156 34.99 7.11 -45.31
CA VAL A 156 33.95 8.13 -45.04
C VAL A 156 32.61 7.55 -45.44
N ASN A 157 31.72 7.47 -44.48
CA ASN A 157 30.35 6.99 -44.72
C ASN A 157 29.42 8.18 -45.01
N LEU A 158 29.01 8.34 -46.28
CA LEU A 158 28.15 9.45 -46.69
C LEU A 158 26.66 9.07 -46.55
N PRO A 159 25.85 9.86 -45.84
CA PRO A 159 24.43 9.59 -45.64
C PRO A 159 23.61 10.04 -46.87
N VAL A 160 23.62 9.26 -47.95
CA VAL A 160 22.94 9.59 -49.23
C VAL A 160 21.41 9.31 -49.18
N TRP A 161 20.94 8.42 -48.28
CA TRP A 161 19.52 8.01 -48.16
C TRP A 161 18.79 8.78 -47.03
N ARG A 162 18.79 10.11 -47.11
CA ARG A 162 18.27 10.97 -46.04
C ARG A 162 16.76 10.78 -45.79
N GLY A 163 15.94 10.89 -46.84
CA GLY A 163 14.47 10.85 -46.70
C GLY A 163 13.89 9.49 -46.31
N ASN A 164 14.47 8.41 -46.84
CA ASN A 164 13.89 7.06 -46.67
C ASN A 164 14.45 6.31 -45.43
N LYS A 165 15.57 6.78 -44.84
CA LYS A 165 16.20 6.07 -43.71
C LYS A 165 16.41 6.95 -42.46
N ILE A 166 16.90 8.17 -42.65
CA ILE A 166 17.26 9.03 -41.53
C ILE A 166 16.04 9.72 -40.94
N GLU A 167 15.21 10.32 -41.80
CA GLU A 167 13.95 10.98 -41.33
C GLU A 167 13.01 10.06 -40.56
N PRO A 168 12.66 8.85 -41.07
CA PRO A 168 11.80 7.93 -40.30
C PRO A 168 12.40 7.55 -38.93
N ARG A 169 13.72 7.40 -38.82
CA ARG A 169 14.41 7.10 -37.57
C ARG A 169 14.34 8.26 -36.56
N ILE A 170 14.43 9.50 -37.07
CA ILE A 170 14.25 10.69 -36.23
C ILE A 170 12.81 10.75 -35.71
N MET A 171 11.81 10.54 -36.60
CA MET A 171 10.38 10.52 -36.23
C MET A 171 10.08 9.42 -35.22
N GLU A 172 10.66 8.24 -35.37
CA GLU A 172 10.56 7.14 -34.40
C GLU A 172 11.10 7.55 -33.01
N SER A 173 12.31 8.13 -32.99
CA SER A 173 12.94 8.61 -31.75
C SER A 173 12.12 9.74 -31.08
N GLN A 174 11.53 10.63 -31.85
CA GLN A 174 10.63 11.67 -31.37
C GLN A 174 9.34 11.07 -30.80
N ALA A 175 8.72 10.12 -31.50
CA ALA A 175 7.52 9.44 -31.02
C ALA A 175 7.79 8.70 -29.70
N MET A 176 8.95 8.05 -29.53
CA MET A 176 9.36 7.41 -28.27
C MET A 176 9.53 8.43 -27.13
N ARG A 177 10.12 9.60 -27.41
CA ARG A 177 10.20 10.69 -26.44
C ARG A 177 8.82 11.15 -26.02
N ASP A 178 7.93 11.44 -26.98
CA ASP A 178 6.58 11.96 -26.74
C ASP A 178 5.71 10.95 -25.99
N GLN A 179 5.85 9.66 -26.30
CA GLN A 179 5.25 8.57 -25.53
C GLN A 179 5.70 8.63 -24.06
N THR A 180 6.99 8.80 -23.81
CA THR A 180 7.52 8.82 -22.43
C THR A 180 7.05 10.08 -21.67
N VAL A 181 6.97 11.23 -22.35
CA VAL A 181 6.39 12.45 -21.77
C VAL A 181 4.93 12.23 -21.37
N SER A 182 4.16 11.60 -22.26
CA SER A 182 2.75 11.27 -21.96
C SER A 182 2.62 10.29 -20.80
N LEU A 183 3.51 9.30 -20.69
CA LEU A 183 3.56 8.38 -19.54
C LEU A 183 3.89 9.11 -18.23
N TYR A 184 4.85 10.04 -18.26
CA TYR A 184 5.16 10.86 -17.08
C TYR A 184 3.96 11.69 -16.63
N GLN A 185 3.25 12.34 -17.56
CA GLN A 185 2.05 13.12 -17.25
C GLN A 185 0.93 12.24 -16.69
N ALA A 186 0.68 11.08 -17.30
CA ALA A 186 -0.31 10.11 -16.82
C ALA A 186 0.01 9.65 -15.39
N GLN A 187 1.28 9.28 -15.12
CA GLN A 187 1.72 8.84 -13.81
C GLN A 187 1.65 9.96 -12.76
N SER A 188 2.01 11.20 -13.12
CA SER A 188 1.88 12.38 -12.26
C SER A 188 0.43 12.65 -11.89
N ASN A 189 -0.49 12.57 -12.87
CA ASN A 189 -1.92 12.74 -12.65
C ASN A 189 -2.49 11.63 -11.74
N GLU A 190 -2.06 10.38 -11.95
CA GLU A 190 -2.46 9.24 -11.11
C GLU A 190 -2.00 9.44 -9.66
N VAL A 191 -0.76 9.85 -9.44
CA VAL A 191 -0.23 10.15 -8.10
C VAL A 191 -1.06 11.24 -7.41
N THR A 192 -1.36 12.33 -8.12
CA THR A 192 -2.18 13.42 -7.60
C THR A 192 -3.59 12.95 -7.23
N ALA A 193 -4.21 12.14 -8.08
CA ALA A 193 -5.55 11.60 -7.82
C ALA A 193 -5.54 10.66 -6.60
N ARG A 194 -4.56 9.77 -6.49
CA ARG A 194 -4.39 8.88 -5.34
C ARG A 194 -4.11 9.65 -4.05
N LEU A 195 -3.26 10.69 -4.08
CA LEU A 195 -3.04 11.56 -2.92
C LEU A 195 -4.34 12.18 -2.41
N ARG A 196 -5.15 12.76 -3.31
CA ARG A 196 -6.47 13.31 -2.95
C ARG A 196 -7.38 12.27 -2.32
N GLN A 197 -7.44 11.07 -2.89
CA GLN A 197 -8.24 9.98 -2.38
C GLN A 197 -7.79 9.55 -0.98
N GLN A 198 -6.50 9.38 -0.76
CA GLN A 198 -5.97 8.95 0.54
C GLN A 198 -6.10 10.04 1.61
N ILE A 199 -5.92 11.31 1.25
CA ILE A 199 -6.17 12.45 2.15
C ILE A 199 -7.65 12.44 2.59
N ALA A 200 -8.58 12.34 1.65
CA ALA A 200 -10.01 12.29 1.98
C ALA A 200 -10.36 11.08 2.88
N THR A 201 -9.74 9.91 2.62
CA THR A 201 -9.91 8.71 3.44
C THR A 201 -9.34 8.91 4.85
N ALA A 202 -8.16 9.51 4.99
CA ALA A 202 -7.55 9.81 6.28
C ALA A 202 -8.39 10.80 7.09
N GLU A 203 -8.82 11.91 6.47
CA GLU A 203 -9.68 12.90 7.13
C GLU A 203 -11.02 12.32 7.60
N GLN A 204 -11.68 11.54 6.73
CA GLN A 204 -12.94 10.89 7.08
C GLN A 204 -12.73 9.89 8.22
N SER A 205 -11.68 9.07 8.16
CA SER A 205 -11.37 8.09 9.19
C SER A 205 -11.04 8.76 10.53
N LEU A 206 -10.30 9.87 10.53
CA LEU A 206 -10.00 10.64 11.73
C LEU A 206 -11.26 11.25 12.35
N LYS A 207 -12.15 11.82 11.53
CA LYS A 207 -13.45 12.34 12.00
C LYS A 207 -14.29 11.22 12.61
N SER A 208 -14.31 10.03 11.99
CA SER A 208 -15.00 8.86 12.55
C SER A 208 -14.42 8.42 13.88
N VAL A 209 -13.09 8.33 14.01
CA VAL A 209 -12.42 8.00 15.28
C VAL A 209 -12.84 8.98 16.37
N LYS A 210 -12.76 10.29 16.12
CA LYS A 210 -13.17 11.31 17.08
C LYS A 210 -14.63 11.15 17.46
N LEU A 211 -15.54 10.95 16.52
CA LEU A 211 -16.97 10.77 16.75
C LEU A 211 -17.25 9.52 17.61
N TYR A 212 -16.62 8.38 17.28
CA TYR A 212 -16.77 7.17 18.10
C TYR A 212 -16.26 7.33 19.52
N GLN A 213 -15.09 7.96 19.68
CA GLN A 213 -14.48 8.12 21.01
C GLN A 213 -15.20 9.13 21.90
N THR A 214 -15.68 10.24 21.33
CA THR A 214 -16.22 11.36 22.14
C THR A 214 -17.73 11.34 22.31
N ALA A 215 -18.47 10.71 21.41
CA ALA A 215 -19.93 10.73 21.43
C ALA A 215 -20.56 9.33 21.42
N ILE A 216 -20.34 8.54 20.37
CA ILE A 216 -21.12 7.32 20.14
C ILE A 216 -20.86 6.26 21.23
N LEU A 217 -19.59 5.94 21.51
CA LEU A 217 -19.25 4.89 22.47
C LEU A 217 -19.63 5.24 23.92
N PRO A 218 -19.41 6.46 24.43
CA PRO A 218 -19.89 6.84 25.74
C PRO A 218 -21.42 6.69 25.89
N GLN A 219 -22.20 7.15 24.90
CA GLN A 219 -23.66 7.03 24.91
C GLN A 219 -24.12 5.57 24.83
N ALA A 220 -23.53 4.78 23.92
CA ALA A 220 -23.89 3.37 23.79
C ALA A 220 -23.59 2.56 25.06
N LYS A 221 -22.47 2.82 25.74
CA LYS A 221 -22.11 2.17 27.00
C LYS A 221 -23.10 2.54 28.12
N LEU A 222 -23.44 3.80 28.24
CA LEU A 222 -24.47 4.25 29.19
C LEU A 222 -25.84 3.60 28.91
N THR A 223 -26.19 3.40 27.64
CA THR A 223 -27.42 2.69 27.25
C THR A 223 -27.41 1.24 27.71
N VAL A 224 -26.26 0.53 27.56
CA VAL A 224 -26.14 -0.85 28.09
C VAL A 224 -26.24 -0.89 29.58
N GLU A 225 -25.59 0.02 30.32
CA GLU A 225 -25.66 0.09 31.79
C GLU A 225 -27.09 0.34 32.24
N SER A 226 -27.79 1.29 31.62
CA SER A 226 -29.19 1.57 31.88
C SER A 226 -30.09 0.37 31.57
N ALA A 227 -29.88 -0.29 30.43
CA ALA A 227 -30.65 -1.47 30.05
C ALA A 227 -30.40 -2.65 31.00
N LEU A 228 -29.18 -2.85 31.49
CA LEU A 228 -28.86 -3.88 32.47
C LEU A 228 -29.61 -3.64 33.80
N ALA A 229 -29.56 -2.42 34.32
CA ALA A 229 -30.27 -2.04 35.51
C ALA A 229 -31.81 -2.22 35.36
N ALA A 230 -32.35 -1.81 34.21
CA ALA A 230 -33.78 -1.97 33.90
C ALA A 230 -34.18 -3.44 33.72
N TYR A 231 -33.32 -4.28 33.13
CA TYR A 231 -33.55 -5.72 33.02
C TYR A 231 -33.59 -6.39 34.39
N GLN A 232 -32.73 -6.02 35.33
CA GLN A 232 -32.71 -6.57 36.68
C GLN A 232 -34.02 -6.35 37.44
N VAL A 233 -34.77 -5.28 37.13
CA VAL A 233 -36.06 -4.94 37.75
C VAL A 233 -37.28 -5.21 36.86
N ASN A 234 -37.11 -6.03 35.80
CA ASN A 234 -38.20 -6.42 34.86
C ASN A 234 -38.82 -5.25 34.07
N ARG A 235 -38.10 -4.16 33.84
CA ARG A 235 -38.59 -3.02 33.05
C ARG A 235 -38.23 -3.09 31.57
N VAL A 236 -37.22 -3.92 31.22
CA VAL A 236 -36.74 -4.12 29.86
C VAL A 236 -36.56 -5.62 29.66
N ASP A 237 -36.77 -6.11 28.44
CA ASP A 237 -36.54 -7.51 28.08
C ASP A 237 -35.04 -7.82 27.83
N PHE A 238 -34.70 -9.10 27.87
CA PHE A 238 -33.34 -9.56 27.69
C PHE A 238 -32.82 -9.26 26.28
N LEU A 239 -33.68 -9.29 25.27
CA LEU A 239 -33.31 -9.04 23.89
C LEU A 239 -32.79 -7.59 23.71
N THR A 240 -33.49 -6.62 24.32
CA THR A 240 -33.07 -5.21 24.31
C THR A 240 -31.69 -5.02 24.95
N LEU A 241 -31.41 -5.67 26.09
CA LEU A 241 -30.10 -5.62 26.72
C LEU A 241 -29.02 -6.21 25.80
N LEU A 242 -29.30 -7.35 25.19
CA LEU A 242 -28.40 -8.06 24.32
C LEU A 242 -28.09 -7.25 23.05
N ASP A 243 -29.12 -6.66 22.44
CA ASP A 243 -28.98 -5.82 21.23
C ASP A 243 -28.16 -4.55 21.52
N ASN A 244 -28.36 -3.92 22.66
CA ASN A 244 -27.55 -2.77 23.10
C ASN A 244 -26.08 -3.17 23.28
N GLN A 245 -25.77 -4.34 23.86
CA GLN A 245 -24.42 -4.83 24.01
C GLN A 245 -23.76 -5.13 22.64
N MET A 246 -24.51 -5.73 21.74
CA MET A 246 -24.01 -5.99 20.39
C MET A 246 -23.73 -4.67 19.63
N THR A 247 -24.58 -3.66 19.82
CA THR A 247 -24.37 -2.31 19.28
C THR A 247 -23.07 -1.68 19.78
N VAL A 248 -22.76 -1.80 21.08
CA VAL A 248 -21.46 -1.34 21.63
C VAL A 248 -20.30 -2.08 20.97
N PHE A 249 -20.40 -3.41 20.85
CA PHE A 249 -19.37 -4.22 20.20
C PHE A 249 -19.14 -3.81 18.74
N ASP A 250 -20.19 -3.53 17.98
CA ASP A 250 -20.11 -3.07 16.60
C ASP A 250 -19.46 -1.68 16.49
N PHE A 251 -19.77 -0.78 17.42
CA PHE A 251 -19.12 0.54 17.46
C PHE A 251 -17.64 0.45 17.89
N GLU A 252 -17.28 -0.40 18.85
CA GLU A 252 -15.86 -0.65 19.20
C GLU A 252 -15.11 -1.27 18.03
N THR A 253 -15.73 -2.18 17.28
CA THR A 253 -15.18 -2.76 16.03
C THR A 253 -14.96 -1.69 14.96
N SER A 254 -15.96 -0.82 14.78
CA SER A 254 -15.91 0.29 13.83
C SER A 254 -14.83 1.31 14.17
N LEU A 255 -14.63 1.59 15.46
CA LEU A 255 -13.53 2.45 15.94
C LEU A 255 -12.17 1.86 15.56
N ILE A 256 -11.92 0.57 15.88
CA ILE A 256 -10.65 -0.09 15.53
C ILE A 256 -10.43 -0.05 14.00
N THR A 257 -11.48 -0.30 13.23
CA THR A 257 -11.43 -0.26 11.77
C THR A 257 -11.10 1.15 11.26
N ALA A 258 -11.73 2.18 11.82
CA ALA A 258 -11.45 3.58 11.45
C ALA A 258 -10.00 3.98 11.79
N MET A 259 -9.48 3.56 12.95
CA MET A 259 -8.09 3.77 13.34
C MET A 259 -7.12 3.08 12.37
N ALA A 260 -7.41 1.84 11.99
CA ALA A 260 -6.60 1.10 11.01
C ALA A 260 -6.62 1.75 9.63
N ASN A 261 -7.78 2.21 9.16
CA ASN A 261 -7.93 2.88 7.87
C ASN A 261 -7.20 4.22 7.84
N TYR A 262 -7.23 4.99 8.93
CA TYR A 262 -6.45 6.22 9.05
C TYR A 262 -4.95 5.95 8.90
N ASN A 263 -4.40 5.01 9.68
CA ASN A 263 -2.97 4.71 9.63
C ASN A 263 -2.53 4.13 8.26
N LYS A 264 -3.38 3.29 7.63
CA LYS A 264 -3.13 2.81 6.26
C LYS A 264 -3.10 3.94 5.25
N ALA A 265 -4.06 4.86 5.34
CA ALA A 265 -4.12 6.01 4.45
C ALA A 265 -2.91 6.94 4.61
N VAL A 266 -2.46 7.19 5.85
CA VAL A 266 -1.24 7.98 6.12
C VAL A 266 0.00 7.28 5.56
N ALA A 267 0.15 5.98 5.76
CA ALA A 267 1.28 5.21 5.22
C ALA A 267 1.29 5.23 3.67
N GLU A 268 0.12 5.14 3.03
CA GLU A 268 0.00 5.24 1.57
C GLU A 268 0.33 6.67 1.08
N ILE A 269 -0.05 7.72 1.82
CA ILE A 269 0.32 9.11 1.51
C ILE A 269 1.84 9.27 1.57
N ASP A 270 2.52 8.74 2.58
CA ASP A 270 3.98 8.81 2.70
C ASP A 270 4.68 8.07 1.55
N LEU A 271 4.15 6.90 1.15
CA LEU A 271 4.62 6.17 -0.02
C LEU A 271 4.42 6.96 -1.32
N LEU A 272 3.25 7.58 -1.50
CA LEU A 272 2.92 8.38 -2.68
C LEU A 272 3.78 9.65 -2.75
N ALA A 273 4.06 10.28 -1.63
CA ALA A 273 4.95 11.43 -1.52
C ALA A 273 6.43 11.08 -1.73
N GLY A 274 6.80 9.80 -1.73
CA GLY A 274 8.19 9.36 -1.90
C GLY A 274 9.03 9.52 -0.64
N LYS A 275 8.40 9.67 0.54
CA LYS A 275 9.12 9.75 1.81
C LYS A 275 9.81 8.42 2.08
N LYS A 276 11.11 8.48 2.41
CA LYS A 276 11.84 7.30 2.89
C LYS A 276 11.33 6.97 4.29
N GLN A 277 10.73 5.80 4.44
CA GLN A 277 10.48 5.26 5.78
C GLN A 277 11.84 4.91 6.41
N HIS A 278 12.14 5.53 7.52
CA HIS A 278 13.33 5.24 8.33
C HIS A 278 13.10 4.05 9.25
#